data_fc41539354fce9fe95bd45154a2e1035
#
_entry.id   fc41539354fce9fe95bd45154a2e1035
#
_cell.length_a   1.000
_cell.length_b   1.000
_cell.length_c   1.000
_cell.angle_alpha   90.00
_cell.angle_beta   90.00
_cell.angle_gamma   90.00
#
_symmetry.space_group_name_H-M   'P 1'
#
loop_
_entity.id
_entity.type
_entity.pdbx_description
1 polymer ?
#
loop_
_entity_poly.entity_id
_entity_poly.type
_entity_poly.pdbx_seq_one_letter_code
_entity_poly.pdbx_strand_id
1 'polypeptide(L)'
;MNFDDFTKRISKIKNLPLLGEESHIKMAPSIRIEELGKIKNTTLVKKKAAVMVLFYPDKNNVVRLLLMLRNTYKGVHSNQVGFPGGKVEKIDKNLLDTALRETFEEVGVPSKSIETIRELSSIYIPPSNFEVQPYLGLYHNPLPFVIEEAEVASLIEVPLLDFMNDKNIIIKNLSTSYATNIDVPAFKLNGYVVWGATAMIMSELKELLKQLL
;
A
#
# COMPACT_ATOMS: atom_id res chain seq x y z
N MET A 1 14.03 7.64 -12.97
CA MET A 1 13.45 6.86 -14.10
C MET A 1 12.27 7.65 -14.63
N ASN A 2 12.16 7.81 -15.95
CA ASN A 2 10.96 8.39 -16.55
C ASN A 2 9.81 7.37 -16.60
N PHE A 3 8.58 7.88 -16.71
CA PHE A 3 7.37 7.06 -16.61
C PHE A 3 7.17 6.15 -17.83
N ASP A 4 7.57 6.59 -19.04
CA ASP A 4 7.39 5.80 -20.26
C ASP A 4 8.29 4.55 -20.26
N ASP A 5 9.51 4.66 -19.73
CA ASP A 5 10.40 3.51 -19.58
C ASP A 5 9.93 2.59 -18.47
N PHE A 6 9.38 3.17 -17.39
CA PHE A 6 8.79 2.40 -16.30
C PHE A 6 7.61 1.57 -16.77
N THR A 7 6.68 2.15 -17.54
CA THR A 7 5.48 1.45 -18.02
C THR A 7 5.82 0.24 -18.90
N LYS A 8 6.85 0.36 -19.75
CA LYS A 8 7.34 -0.76 -20.59
C LYS A 8 7.87 -1.90 -19.74
N ARG A 9 8.52 -1.60 -18.61
CA ARG A 9 9.11 -2.61 -17.73
C ARG A 9 8.07 -3.21 -16.78
N ILE A 10 7.23 -2.36 -16.16
CA ILE A 10 6.25 -2.80 -15.17
C ILE A 10 5.18 -3.72 -15.76
N SER A 11 4.88 -3.62 -17.06
CA SER A 11 3.96 -4.53 -17.74
C SER A 11 4.36 -6.00 -17.61
N LYS A 12 5.67 -6.29 -17.47
CA LYS A 12 6.23 -7.64 -17.30
C LYS A 12 5.96 -8.22 -15.91
N ILE A 13 5.57 -7.39 -14.93
CA ILE A 13 5.30 -7.82 -13.56
C ILE A 13 4.17 -8.87 -13.51
N LYS A 14 3.26 -8.85 -14.50
CA LYS A 14 2.17 -9.84 -14.63
C LYS A 14 2.68 -11.28 -14.69
N ASN A 15 3.88 -11.48 -15.21
CA ASN A 15 4.48 -12.79 -15.43
C ASN A 15 5.35 -13.28 -14.25
N LEU A 16 5.60 -12.41 -13.25
CA LEU A 16 6.38 -12.77 -12.08
C LEU A 16 5.51 -13.51 -11.06
N PRO A 17 6.01 -14.54 -10.37
CA PRO A 17 5.31 -15.13 -9.25
C PRO A 17 5.14 -14.11 -8.13
N LEU A 18 4.02 -14.17 -7.42
CA LEU A 18 3.83 -13.40 -6.20
C LEU A 18 4.70 -13.99 -5.08
N LEU A 19 5.34 -13.12 -4.31
CA LEU A 19 6.26 -13.52 -3.24
C LEU A 19 5.55 -13.65 -1.88
N GLY A 20 4.42 -12.97 -1.71
CA GLY A 20 3.52 -13.12 -0.58
C GLY A 20 4.20 -13.00 0.78
N GLU A 21 3.91 -13.98 1.65
CA GLU A 21 4.36 -13.99 3.05
C GLU A 21 5.89 -13.85 3.18
N GLU A 22 6.66 -14.43 2.27
CA GLU A 22 8.13 -14.36 2.28
C GLU A 22 8.65 -12.91 2.18
N SER A 23 8.02 -12.11 1.33
CA SER A 23 8.34 -10.68 1.21
C SER A 23 7.74 -9.86 2.36
N HIS A 24 6.52 -10.19 2.78
CA HIS A 24 5.82 -9.46 3.83
C HIS A 24 6.57 -9.53 5.16
N ILE A 25 7.12 -10.68 5.51
CA ILE A 25 7.85 -10.89 6.77
C ILE A 25 9.04 -9.95 6.92
N LYS A 26 9.71 -9.55 5.83
CA LYS A 26 10.86 -8.62 5.87
C LYS A 26 10.51 -7.27 6.51
N MET A 27 9.23 -6.86 6.45
CA MET A 27 8.74 -5.60 7.00
C MET A 27 7.69 -5.82 8.10
N ALA A 28 7.58 -7.02 8.63
CA ALA A 28 6.70 -7.34 9.75
C ALA A 28 7.40 -7.15 11.10
N PRO A 29 6.75 -6.54 12.11
CA PRO A 29 7.23 -6.62 13.49
C PRO A 29 7.28 -8.08 13.96
N SER A 30 8.25 -8.42 14.84
CA SER A 30 8.38 -9.79 15.37
C SER A 30 7.10 -10.31 16.02
N ILE A 31 6.43 -9.48 16.79
CA ILE A 31 5.14 -9.82 17.43
C ILE A 31 4.08 -10.26 16.40
N ARG A 32 4.08 -9.66 15.21
CA ARG A 32 3.14 -10.00 14.15
C ARG A 32 3.42 -11.38 13.56
N ILE A 33 4.68 -11.75 13.43
CA ILE A 33 5.09 -13.06 12.90
C ILE A 33 4.56 -14.16 13.83
N GLU A 34 4.68 -13.96 15.16
CA GLU A 34 4.15 -14.89 16.16
C GLU A 34 2.61 -14.98 16.11
N GLU A 35 1.91 -13.84 16.00
CA GLU A 35 0.45 -13.80 15.89
C GLU A 35 -0.07 -14.53 14.64
N LEU A 36 0.54 -14.30 13.48
CA LEU A 36 0.16 -14.98 12.24
C LEU A 36 0.33 -16.49 12.34
N GLY A 37 1.38 -16.97 13.03
CA GLY A 37 1.57 -18.39 13.30
C GLY A 37 0.43 -19.02 14.12
N LYS A 38 -0.13 -18.27 15.08
CA LYS A 38 -1.25 -18.73 15.92
C LYS A 38 -2.59 -18.72 15.18
N ILE A 39 -2.79 -17.79 14.24
CA ILE A 39 -4.06 -17.56 13.53
C ILE A 39 -4.27 -18.56 12.38
N LYS A 40 -3.23 -19.19 11.84
CA LYS A 40 -3.33 -20.18 10.74
C LYS A 40 -4.36 -21.30 10.99
N ASN A 41 -4.76 -21.49 12.24
CA ASN A 41 -5.68 -22.57 12.67
C ASN A 41 -7.08 -22.06 13.11
N THR A 42 -7.44 -20.81 12.83
CA THR A 42 -8.73 -20.25 13.26
C THR A 42 -9.68 -20.01 12.08
N THR A 43 -10.96 -20.38 12.25
CA THR A 43 -12.05 -20.12 11.28
C THR A 43 -12.65 -18.72 11.42
N LEU A 44 -11.83 -17.71 11.66
CA LEU A 44 -12.29 -16.33 11.80
C LEU A 44 -12.84 -15.79 10.47
N VAL A 45 -14.06 -15.27 10.50
CA VAL A 45 -14.62 -14.51 9.37
C VAL A 45 -13.88 -13.17 9.29
N LYS A 46 -13.05 -13.03 8.29
CA LYS A 46 -12.26 -11.82 8.03
C LYS A 46 -13.11 -10.79 7.29
N LYS A 47 -13.01 -9.54 7.70
CA LYS A 47 -13.53 -8.42 6.91
C LYS A 47 -12.67 -8.23 5.67
N LYS A 48 -13.28 -7.84 4.55
CA LYS A 48 -12.57 -7.62 3.29
C LYS A 48 -12.34 -6.13 3.05
N ALA A 49 -11.15 -5.82 2.55
CA ALA A 49 -10.76 -4.48 2.11
C ALA A 49 -9.88 -4.59 0.87
N ALA A 50 -9.75 -3.49 0.13
CA ALA A 50 -8.85 -3.43 -1.01
C ALA A 50 -8.16 -2.07 -1.07
N VAL A 51 -6.93 -2.04 -1.61
CA VAL A 51 -6.14 -0.82 -1.75
C VAL A 51 -5.52 -0.72 -3.15
N MET A 52 -5.27 0.49 -3.61
CA MET A 52 -4.64 0.76 -4.90
C MET A 52 -3.19 1.23 -4.71
N VAL A 53 -2.25 0.44 -5.18
CA VAL A 53 -0.84 0.79 -5.28
C VAL A 53 -0.66 1.51 -6.62
N LEU A 54 -0.71 2.84 -6.59
CA LEU A 54 -0.81 3.66 -7.79
C LEU A 54 0.51 4.33 -8.14
N PHE A 55 1.02 4.05 -9.35
CA PHE A 55 2.13 4.78 -9.95
C PHE A 55 1.63 5.78 -11.01
N TYR A 56 2.27 6.93 -11.07
CA TYR A 56 1.95 7.99 -12.03
C TYR A 56 3.18 8.86 -12.32
N PRO A 57 3.21 9.61 -13.45
CA PRO A 57 4.25 10.58 -13.72
C PRO A 57 3.99 11.91 -13.00
N ASP A 58 5.01 12.52 -12.44
CA ASP A 58 4.92 13.94 -12.10
C ASP A 58 5.06 14.84 -13.36
N LYS A 59 5.00 16.17 -13.17
CA LYS A 59 5.14 17.17 -14.25
C LYS A 59 6.45 17.06 -15.07
N ASN A 60 7.45 16.37 -14.53
CA ASN A 60 8.73 16.14 -15.19
C ASN A 60 8.84 14.70 -15.74
N ASN A 61 7.73 13.98 -15.87
CA ASN A 61 7.67 12.58 -16.28
C ASN A 61 8.48 11.63 -15.37
N VAL A 62 8.66 11.99 -14.08
CA VAL A 62 9.32 11.14 -13.09
C VAL A 62 8.28 10.28 -12.39
N VAL A 63 8.57 8.98 -12.27
CA VAL A 63 7.66 8.02 -11.61
C VAL A 63 7.48 8.35 -10.14
N ARG A 64 6.22 8.46 -9.72
CA ARG A 64 5.79 8.63 -8.33
C ARG A 64 4.93 7.46 -7.90
N LEU A 65 5.09 7.05 -6.65
CA LEU A 65 4.17 6.15 -5.93
C LEU A 65 3.29 7.00 -5.03
N LEU A 66 1.98 6.85 -5.14
CA LEU A 66 1.02 7.57 -4.31
C LEU A 66 0.81 6.85 -2.99
N LEU A 67 1.05 7.57 -1.91
CA LEU A 67 0.63 7.23 -0.56
C LEU A 67 -0.16 8.40 0.02
N MET A 68 -0.89 8.17 1.07
CA MET A 68 -1.61 9.20 1.82
C MET A 68 -1.42 9.05 3.32
N LEU A 69 -1.44 10.16 4.03
CA LEU A 69 -1.57 10.19 5.48
C LEU A 69 -3.07 10.19 5.82
N ARG A 70 -3.54 9.18 6.50
CA ARG A 70 -4.94 9.11 6.97
C ARG A 70 -5.17 10.14 8.05
N ASN A 71 -6.35 10.76 8.03
CA ASN A 71 -6.70 11.75 9.04
C ASN A 71 -6.79 11.11 10.43
N THR A 72 -6.77 11.95 11.47
CA THR A 72 -6.87 11.51 12.86
C THR A 72 -8.32 11.19 13.21
N TYR A 73 -8.60 9.96 13.57
CA TYR A 73 -9.90 9.49 14.02
C TYR A 73 -9.78 8.42 15.12
N LYS A 74 -10.89 8.07 15.78
CA LYS A 74 -10.90 6.97 16.77
C LYS A 74 -10.85 5.61 16.04
N GLY A 75 -9.66 5.10 15.75
CA GLY A 75 -9.48 3.82 15.08
C GLY A 75 -8.03 3.37 15.00
N VAL A 76 -7.84 2.08 14.66
CA VAL A 76 -6.52 1.39 14.68
C VAL A 76 -5.53 1.99 13.66
N HIS A 77 -6.03 2.56 12.56
CA HIS A 77 -5.22 3.09 11.45
C HIS A 77 -5.17 4.63 11.40
N SER A 78 -5.59 5.28 12.49
CA SER A 78 -5.55 6.75 12.62
C SER A 78 -4.12 7.28 12.49
N ASN A 79 -3.94 8.35 11.72
CA ASN A 79 -2.66 9.02 11.52
C ASN A 79 -1.55 8.09 10.98
N GLN A 80 -1.92 7.08 10.17
CA GLN A 80 -0.97 6.16 9.53
C GLN A 80 -0.88 6.46 8.04
N VAL A 81 0.32 6.20 7.48
CA VAL A 81 0.54 6.25 6.05
C VAL A 81 0.03 4.97 5.40
N GLY A 82 -0.79 5.12 4.36
CA GLY A 82 -1.36 4.00 3.62
C GLY A 82 -1.47 4.27 2.12
N PHE A 83 -1.87 3.24 1.40
CA PHE A 83 -2.37 3.38 0.04
C PHE A 83 -3.83 3.86 0.08
N PRO A 84 -4.33 4.55 -0.95
CA PRO A 84 -5.77 4.76 -1.12
C PRO A 84 -6.51 3.43 -1.11
N GLY A 85 -7.61 3.37 -0.37
CA GLY A 85 -8.38 2.14 -0.25
C GLY A 85 -9.11 1.98 1.08
N GLY A 86 -10.05 1.05 1.11
CA GLY A 86 -10.90 0.83 2.26
C GLY A 86 -11.65 -0.50 2.23
N LYS A 87 -12.74 -0.54 3.00
CA LYS A 87 -13.57 -1.74 3.17
C LYS A 87 -14.51 -1.95 1.99
N VAL A 88 -14.85 -3.21 1.71
CA VAL A 88 -15.87 -3.58 0.74
C VAL A 88 -17.23 -3.02 1.16
N GLU A 89 -17.95 -2.44 0.21
CA GLU A 89 -19.33 -2.01 0.35
C GLU A 89 -20.26 -2.84 -0.53
N LYS A 90 -21.57 -2.74 -0.27
CA LYS A 90 -22.59 -3.52 -1.02
C LYS A 90 -22.69 -3.19 -2.50
N ILE A 91 -22.23 -1.99 -2.88
CA ILE A 91 -22.20 -1.53 -4.28
C ILE A 91 -21.05 -2.11 -5.07
N ASP A 92 -20.00 -2.60 -4.38
CA ASP A 92 -18.79 -3.13 -5.02
C ASP A 92 -19.09 -4.54 -5.57
N LYS A 93 -18.82 -4.77 -6.84
CA LYS A 93 -19.00 -6.08 -7.49
C LYS A 93 -17.89 -7.04 -7.13
N ASN A 94 -16.72 -6.52 -6.84
CA ASN A 94 -15.50 -7.27 -6.50
C ASN A 94 -14.51 -6.36 -5.75
N LEU A 95 -13.37 -6.92 -5.29
CA LEU A 95 -12.35 -6.18 -4.54
C LEU A 95 -11.64 -5.11 -5.37
N LEU A 96 -11.54 -5.28 -6.69
CA LEU A 96 -10.99 -4.25 -7.57
C LEU A 96 -11.90 -3.02 -7.62
N ASP A 97 -13.21 -3.23 -7.71
CA ASP A 97 -14.19 -2.12 -7.66
C ASP A 97 -14.04 -1.33 -6.35
N THR A 98 -13.84 -2.03 -5.22
CA THR A 98 -13.56 -1.39 -3.92
C THR A 98 -12.31 -0.51 -3.99
N ALA A 99 -11.18 -1.04 -4.47
CA ALA A 99 -9.93 -0.28 -4.56
C ALA A 99 -10.07 0.97 -5.47
N LEU A 100 -10.78 0.82 -6.59
CA LEU A 100 -11.01 1.91 -7.54
C LEU A 100 -11.97 2.98 -6.97
N ARG A 101 -13.06 2.58 -6.32
CA ARG A 101 -14.03 3.49 -5.68
C ARG A 101 -13.36 4.30 -4.58
N GLU A 102 -12.70 3.64 -3.64
CA GLU A 102 -12.01 4.28 -2.53
C GLU A 102 -10.91 5.23 -3.03
N THR A 103 -10.17 4.85 -4.09
CA THR A 103 -9.16 5.73 -4.70
C THR A 103 -9.82 6.98 -5.30
N PHE A 104 -11.01 6.87 -5.88
CA PHE A 104 -11.74 8.04 -6.35
C PHE A 104 -12.24 8.90 -5.18
N GLU A 105 -12.82 8.30 -4.17
CA GLU A 105 -13.38 9.01 -3.00
C GLU A 105 -12.29 9.72 -2.20
N GLU A 106 -11.17 9.06 -1.90
CA GLU A 106 -10.10 9.59 -1.05
C GLU A 106 -9.17 10.59 -1.76
N VAL A 107 -8.87 10.39 -3.06
CA VAL A 107 -7.83 11.17 -3.77
C VAL A 107 -8.27 11.72 -5.13
N GLY A 108 -9.52 11.53 -5.52
CA GLY A 108 -10.13 12.12 -6.72
C GLY A 108 -9.70 11.49 -8.04
N VAL A 109 -9.10 10.30 -8.05
CA VAL A 109 -8.64 9.66 -9.30
C VAL A 109 -9.77 8.84 -9.92
N PRO A 110 -10.27 9.21 -11.12
CA PRO A 110 -11.36 8.48 -11.76
C PRO A 110 -10.97 7.04 -12.07
N SER A 111 -11.83 6.09 -11.70
CA SER A 111 -11.59 4.64 -11.87
C SER A 111 -11.21 4.26 -13.31
N LYS A 112 -11.86 4.86 -14.31
CA LYS A 112 -11.57 4.65 -15.74
C LYS A 112 -10.20 5.16 -16.21
N SER A 113 -9.55 6.00 -15.41
CA SER A 113 -8.23 6.57 -15.70
C SER A 113 -7.09 5.72 -15.14
N ILE A 114 -7.41 4.68 -14.40
CA ILE A 114 -6.44 3.75 -13.82
C ILE A 114 -6.35 2.50 -14.69
N GLU A 115 -5.18 2.25 -15.27
CA GLU A 115 -4.85 0.95 -15.86
C GLU A 115 -4.47 -0.01 -14.74
N THR A 116 -5.34 -0.97 -14.42
CA THR A 116 -5.01 -2.02 -13.45
C THR A 116 -4.07 -3.04 -14.09
N ILE A 117 -2.91 -3.24 -13.47
CA ILE A 117 -1.88 -4.15 -13.96
C ILE A 117 -2.12 -5.57 -13.46
N ARG A 118 -2.23 -5.74 -12.13
CA ARG A 118 -2.49 -7.03 -11.48
C ARG A 118 -2.84 -6.83 -10.00
N GLU A 119 -3.32 -7.88 -9.38
CA GLU A 119 -3.34 -8.01 -7.92
C GLU A 119 -1.97 -8.39 -7.37
N LEU A 120 -1.66 -7.96 -6.14
CA LEU A 120 -0.56 -8.42 -5.33
C LEU A 120 -1.06 -9.42 -4.29
N SER A 121 -0.17 -9.95 -3.46
CA SER A 121 -0.57 -10.89 -2.41
C SER A 121 -1.44 -10.21 -1.36
N SER A 122 -2.55 -10.86 -1.00
CA SER A 122 -3.40 -10.38 0.08
C SER A 122 -2.68 -10.43 1.43
N ILE A 123 -3.05 -9.52 2.32
CA ILE A 123 -2.47 -9.44 3.65
C ILE A 123 -3.57 -9.36 4.71
N TYR A 124 -3.47 -10.23 5.72
CA TYR A 124 -4.37 -10.17 6.88
C TYR A 124 -3.80 -9.25 7.96
N ILE A 125 -4.66 -8.41 8.56
CA ILE A 125 -4.30 -7.43 9.59
C ILE A 125 -5.05 -7.78 10.88
N PRO A 126 -4.44 -8.55 11.82
CA PRO A 126 -5.10 -9.03 13.03
C PRO A 126 -5.79 -7.94 13.85
N PRO A 127 -5.14 -6.77 14.17
CA PRO A 127 -5.77 -5.77 15.04
C PRO A 127 -7.09 -5.20 14.53
N SER A 128 -7.30 -5.16 13.21
CA SER A 128 -8.53 -4.67 12.59
C SER A 128 -9.43 -5.78 12.05
N ASN A 129 -8.94 -7.03 12.03
CA ASN A 129 -9.58 -8.19 11.42
C ASN A 129 -9.88 -8.01 9.93
N PHE A 130 -9.05 -7.25 9.22
CA PHE A 130 -9.17 -7.09 7.77
C PHE A 130 -8.21 -8.00 7.00
N GLU A 131 -8.71 -8.60 5.92
CA GLU A 131 -7.91 -9.16 4.85
C GLU A 131 -7.94 -8.17 3.69
N VAL A 132 -6.78 -7.59 3.39
CA VAL A 132 -6.62 -6.52 2.41
C VAL A 132 -6.04 -7.06 1.13
N GLN A 133 -6.70 -6.79 0.00
CA GLN A 133 -6.25 -7.13 -1.35
C GLN A 133 -5.64 -5.89 -2.01
N PRO A 134 -4.32 -5.84 -2.23
CA PRO A 134 -3.70 -4.76 -2.99
C PRO A 134 -3.81 -5.00 -4.50
N TYR A 135 -4.06 -3.94 -5.25
CA TYR A 135 -4.01 -3.90 -6.71
C TYR A 135 -2.94 -2.91 -7.17
N LEU A 136 -2.16 -3.29 -8.15
CA LEU A 136 -1.19 -2.42 -8.79
C LEU A 136 -1.83 -1.73 -9.99
N GLY A 137 -1.75 -0.40 -10.03
CA GLY A 137 -2.31 0.43 -11.09
C GLY A 137 -1.36 1.51 -11.61
N LEU A 138 -1.62 1.94 -12.82
CA LEU A 138 -0.95 3.07 -13.47
C LEU A 138 -1.97 4.17 -13.77
N TYR A 139 -1.59 5.41 -13.49
CA TYR A 139 -2.35 6.61 -13.84
C TYR A 139 -1.54 7.44 -14.84
N HIS A 140 -1.75 7.20 -16.14
CA HIS A 140 -0.90 7.74 -17.21
C HIS A 140 -0.96 9.25 -17.37
N ASN A 141 -2.14 9.83 -17.22
CA ASN A 141 -2.40 11.26 -17.45
C ASN A 141 -3.01 11.88 -16.19
N PRO A 142 -2.19 12.12 -15.15
CA PRO A 142 -2.71 12.57 -13.88
C PRO A 142 -3.28 14.00 -13.99
N LEU A 143 -4.51 14.14 -13.53
CA LEU A 143 -5.10 15.43 -13.17
C LEU A 143 -4.67 15.77 -11.73
N PRO A 144 -4.80 17.02 -11.30
CA PRO A 144 -4.58 17.39 -9.91
C PRO A 144 -5.43 16.49 -8.98
N PHE A 145 -4.81 15.95 -7.95
CA PHE A 145 -5.52 15.18 -6.94
C PHE A 145 -6.49 16.07 -6.15
N VAL A 146 -7.64 15.51 -5.83
CA VAL A 146 -8.65 16.16 -4.98
C VAL A 146 -8.85 15.26 -3.77
N ILE A 147 -8.32 15.67 -2.61
CA ILE A 147 -8.41 14.87 -1.39
C ILE A 147 -9.76 15.06 -0.70
N GLU A 148 -10.29 13.98 -0.12
CA GLU A 148 -11.39 14.04 0.83
C GLU A 148 -10.82 14.42 2.21
N GLU A 149 -10.95 15.69 2.59
CA GLU A 149 -10.32 16.25 3.80
C GLU A 149 -10.79 15.59 5.10
N ALA A 150 -11.95 14.93 5.09
CA ALA A 150 -12.44 14.19 6.26
C ALA A 150 -11.62 12.92 6.51
N GLU A 151 -11.02 12.32 5.47
CA GLU A 151 -10.32 11.03 5.54
C GLU A 151 -8.82 11.14 5.32
N VAL A 152 -8.39 12.09 4.50
CA VAL A 152 -7.01 12.26 4.05
C VAL A 152 -6.42 13.58 4.55
N ALA A 153 -5.41 13.49 5.42
CA ALA A 153 -4.71 14.67 5.93
C ALA A 153 -3.72 15.26 4.91
N SER A 154 -3.05 14.42 4.12
CA SER A 154 -2.12 14.84 3.07
C SER A 154 -1.77 13.71 2.12
N LEU A 155 -1.35 14.05 0.90
CA LEU A 155 -0.74 13.12 -0.04
C LEU A 155 0.77 13.04 0.17
N ILE A 156 1.32 11.86 -0.10
CA ILE A 156 2.75 11.59 -0.01
C ILE A 156 3.17 10.99 -1.35
N GLU A 157 3.76 11.84 -2.20
CA GLU A 157 4.15 11.51 -3.57
C GLU A 157 5.62 11.04 -3.60
N VAL A 158 5.82 9.74 -3.43
CA VAL A 158 7.15 9.14 -3.25
C VAL A 158 7.84 8.93 -4.60
N PRO A 159 9.04 9.52 -4.84
CA PRO A 159 9.83 9.17 -6.02
C PRO A 159 10.16 7.68 -6.03
N LEU A 160 10.01 7.03 -7.20
CA LEU A 160 10.34 5.60 -7.34
C LEU A 160 11.78 5.28 -6.85
N LEU A 161 12.75 6.14 -7.17
CA LEU A 161 14.15 5.93 -6.76
C LEU A 161 14.32 5.96 -5.24
N ASP A 162 13.57 6.82 -4.54
CA ASP A 162 13.61 6.88 -3.08
C ASP A 162 12.98 5.63 -2.46
N PHE A 163 11.87 5.16 -3.03
CA PHE A 163 11.27 3.89 -2.64
C PHE A 163 12.21 2.70 -2.87
N MET A 164 12.92 2.67 -3.99
CA MET A 164 13.85 1.59 -4.32
C MET A 164 15.17 1.65 -3.54
N ASN A 165 15.50 2.76 -2.89
CA ASN A 165 16.74 2.92 -2.13
C ASN A 165 16.64 2.17 -0.78
N ASP A 166 17.50 1.16 -0.59
CA ASP A 166 17.54 0.37 0.65
C ASP A 166 17.99 1.18 1.88
N LYS A 167 18.68 2.34 1.70
CA LYS A 167 19.03 3.25 2.80
C LYS A 167 17.80 3.89 3.47
N ASN A 168 16.65 3.87 2.81
CA ASN A 168 15.39 4.35 3.35
C ASN A 168 14.65 3.30 4.20
N ILE A 169 15.20 2.08 4.32
CA ILE A 169 14.70 1.07 5.25
C ILE A 169 15.36 1.32 6.61
N ILE A 170 14.55 1.48 7.63
CA ILE A 170 14.96 1.79 9.01
C ILE A 170 14.27 0.84 10.00
N ILE A 171 14.82 0.75 11.20
CA ILE A 171 14.11 0.23 12.37
C ILE A 171 13.60 1.42 13.17
N LYS A 172 12.31 1.43 13.46
CA LYS A 172 11.67 2.49 14.25
C LYS A 172 11.05 1.91 15.50
N ASN A 173 11.39 2.49 16.66
CA ASN A 173 10.70 2.16 17.90
C ASN A 173 9.34 2.88 17.94
N LEU A 174 8.26 2.14 18.10
CA LEU A 174 6.89 2.65 18.07
C LEU A 174 6.06 2.06 19.21
N SER A 175 5.07 2.84 19.66
CA SER A 175 3.97 2.35 20.47
C SER A 175 2.70 2.36 19.61
N THR A 176 1.97 1.26 19.64
CA THR A 176 0.74 1.05 18.88
C THR A 176 -0.44 0.85 19.83
N SER A 177 -1.64 0.68 19.31
CA SER A 177 -2.82 0.36 20.12
C SER A 177 -2.76 -1.03 20.80
N TYR A 178 -1.82 -1.89 20.41
CA TYR A 178 -1.72 -3.28 20.89
C TYR A 178 -0.33 -3.66 21.43
N ALA A 179 0.67 -2.77 21.31
CA ALA A 179 2.01 -3.01 21.83
C ALA A 179 2.74 -1.68 22.09
N THR A 180 3.58 -1.65 23.12
CA THR A 180 4.40 -0.49 23.49
C THR A 180 5.88 -0.79 23.29
N ASN A 181 6.65 0.21 22.83
CA ASN A 181 8.10 0.13 22.65
C ASN A 181 8.55 -1.06 21.80
N ILE A 182 7.89 -1.29 20.67
CA ILE A 182 8.28 -2.33 19.72
C ILE A 182 9.14 -1.77 18.60
N ASP A 183 10.20 -2.48 18.25
CA ASP A 183 11.01 -2.17 17.08
C ASP A 183 10.34 -2.72 15.83
N VAL A 184 10.04 -1.84 14.89
CA VAL A 184 9.38 -2.22 13.65
C VAL A 184 10.24 -1.82 12.43
N PRO A 185 10.39 -2.71 11.45
CA PRO A 185 10.93 -2.35 10.15
C PRO A 185 9.97 -1.35 9.47
N ALA A 186 10.55 -0.30 8.87
CA ALA A 186 9.78 0.77 8.25
C ALA A 186 10.53 1.38 7.07
N PHE A 187 9.80 2.01 6.15
CA PHE A 187 10.39 2.91 5.16
C PHE A 187 10.33 4.35 5.68
N LYS A 188 11.43 5.09 5.55
CA LYS A 188 11.47 6.55 5.77
C LYS A 188 11.40 7.24 4.41
N LEU A 189 10.24 7.78 4.05
CA LEU A 189 9.96 8.35 2.72
C LEU A 189 9.33 9.74 2.88
N ASN A 190 9.87 10.74 2.20
CA ASN A 190 9.39 12.13 2.25
C ASN A 190 9.18 12.66 3.67
N GLY A 191 10.02 12.24 4.62
CA GLY A 191 9.90 12.65 6.04
C GLY A 191 8.93 11.79 6.87
N TYR A 192 8.12 10.94 6.23
CA TYR A 192 7.17 10.05 6.89
C TYR A 192 7.77 8.68 7.19
N VAL A 193 7.22 8.00 8.19
CA VAL A 193 7.55 6.62 8.54
C VAL A 193 6.41 5.70 8.10
N VAL A 194 6.67 4.85 7.12
CA VAL A 194 5.70 3.88 6.58
C VAL A 194 6.02 2.52 7.16
N TRP A 195 5.08 1.94 7.90
CA TRP A 195 5.26 0.68 8.63
C TRP A 195 4.01 -0.21 8.56
N GLY A 196 4.04 -1.36 9.19
CA GLY A 196 2.88 -2.27 9.28
C GLY A 196 2.45 -2.83 7.92
N ALA A 197 1.14 -2.96 7.71
CA ALA A 197 0.60 -3.58 6.50
C ALA A 197 1.04 -2.87 5.21
N THR A 198 1.07 -1.54 5.21
CA THR A 198 1.54 -0.75 4.07
C THR A 198 2.99 -1.08 3.72
N ALA A 199 3.89 -1.12 4.71
CA ALA A 199 5.28 -1.47 4.49
C ALA A 199 5.45 -2.92 4.02
N MET A 200 4.63 -3.85 4.50
CA MET A 200 4.67 -5.26 4.07
C MET A 200 4.25 -5.40 2.60
N ILE A 201 3.20 -4.70 2.15
CA ILE A 201 2.79 -4.64 0.73
C ILE A 201 3.91 -4.00 -0.10
N MET A 202 4.50 -2.90 0.37
CA MET A 202 5.63 -2.25 -0.29
C MET A 202 6.85 -3.16 -0.39
N SER A 203 7.09 -4.04 0.58
CA SER A 203 8.18 -5.02 0.54
C SER A 203 8.03 -5.98 -0.64
N GLU A 204 6.83 -6.57 -0.83
CA GLU A 204 6.57 -7.43 -1.99
C GLU A 204 6.75 -6.67 -3.31
N LEU A 205 6.16 -5.49 -3.40
CA LEU A 205 6.29 -4.64 -4.58
C LEU A 205 7.76 -4.34 -4.91
N LYS A 206 8.56 -3.98 -3.90
CA LYS A 206 9.97 -3.67 -4.06
C LYS A 206 10.77 -4.86 -4.60
N GLU A 207 10.54 -6.04 -4.08
CA GLU A 207 11.21 -7.26 -4.54
C GLU A 207 10.80 -7.64 -5.98
N LEU A 208 9.53 -7.42 -6.35
CA LEU A 208 9.07 -7.60 -7.73
C LEU A 208 9.71 -6.57 -8.66
N LEU A 209 9.78 -5.30 -8.24
CA LEU A 209 10.40 -4.23 -9.05
C LEU A 209 11.91 -4.43 -9.23
N LYS A 210 12.63 -4.96 -8.23
CA LYS A 210 14.06 -5.30 -8.36
C LYS A 210 14.35 -6.28 -9.50
N GLN A 211 13.39 -7.10 -9.91
CA GLN A 211 13.54 -8.05 -11.01
C GLN A 211 13.32 -7.40 -12.38
N LEU A 212 12.78 -6.19 -12.43
CA LEU A 212 12.36 -5.51 -13.66
C LEU A 212 13.16 -4.24 -13.96
N LEU A 213 13.72 -3.61 -12.93
CA LEU A 213 14.41 -2.31 -13.03
C LEU A 213 15.90 -2.45 -12.94
#